data_6a20dd3f15a2af6ddfb01de296ba7b88
#
_entry.id   6a20dd3f15a2af6ddfb01de296ba7b88
#
_cell.length_a   1.000
_cell.length_b   1.000
_cell.length_c   1.000
_cell.angle_alpha   90.00
_cell.angle_beta   90.00
_cell.angle_gamma   90.00
#
_symmetry.space_group_name_H-M   'P 1'
#
loop_
_entity.id
_entity.type
_entity.pdbx_description
1 polymer ?
#
loop_
_entity_poly.entity_id
_entity_poly.type
_entity_poly.pdbx_seq_one_letter_code
_entity_poly.pdbx_strand_id
1 'polypeptide(L)'
;MKCAATFDYIGISLLITASILITEYYSFYCTPNVQMFYIVVTSLSGLVPIFCSFYSWFDTKPFRLFRVFLFILLGCSGVFPLTHMIHLHGIKHVWSFVSPVISSIVAYLTGVWIYANRFPERKWPGMWDRVGIHSHSLWHVCVCIGIYEHYRASLWFYERRHHGCMMQLWEERIGLIGGTHTTQTVKSLHLMA
;
A
#
# COMPACT_ATOMS: atom_id res chain seq x y z
N MET A 1 22.49 -10.56 -19.54
CA MET A 1 22.13 -10.61 -18.11
C MET A 1 21.68 -9.24 -17.57
N LYS A 2 22.30 -8.12 -17.94
CA LYS A 2 21.91 -6.76 -17.43
C LYS A 2 20.45 -6.38 -17.77
N CYS A 3 19.97 -6.63 -18.99
CA CYS A 3 18.58 -6.32 -19.38
C CYS A 3 17.54 -7.03 -18.50
N ALA A 4 17.75 -8.32 -18.18
CA ALA A 4 16.80 -9.08 -17.36
C ALA A 4 16.67 -8.50 -15.94
N ALA A 5 17.78 -8.10 -15.31
CA ALA A 5 17.77 -7.45 -13.99
C ALA A 5 17.06 -6.08 -14.04
N THR A 6 17.27 -5.29 -15.10
CA THR A 6 16.58 -4.01 -15.25
C THR A 6 15.06 -4.20 -15.36
N PHE A 7 14.59 -5.18 -16.16
CA PHE A 7 13.17 -5.50 -16.27
C PHE A 7 12.59 -5.99 -14.93
N ASP A 8 13.35 -6.75 -14.16
CA ASP A 8 12.94 -7.20 -12.82
C ASP A 8 12.72 -6.01 -11.88
N TYR A 9 13.67 -5.06 -11.81
CA TYR A 9 13.54 -3.86 -10.98
C TYR A 9 12.37 -2.95 -11.41
N ILE A 10 12.15 -2.80 -12.72
CA ILE A 10 11.00 -2.07 -13.25
C ILE A 10 9.70 -2.78 -12.83
N GLY A 11 9.64 -4.11 -12.97
CA GLY A 11 8.48 -4.90 -12.58
C GLY A 11 8.14 -4.76 -11.09
N ILE A 12 9.15 -4.83 -10.21
CA ILE A 12 8.97 -4.61 -8.76
C ILE A 12 8.45 -3.20 -8.49
N SER A 13 9.03 -2.19 -9.11
CA SER A 13 8.62 -0.78 -8.94
C SER A 13 7.16 -0.57 -9.33
N LEU A 14 6.77 -1.08 -10.50
CA LEU A 14 5.40 -1.00 -10.99
C LEU A 14 4.43 -1.75 -10.08
N LEU A 15 4.82 -2.94 -9.60
CA LEU A 15 4.00 -3.74 -8.71
C LEU A 15 3.71 -3.02 -7.38
N ILE A 16 4.75 -2.49 -6.72
CA ILE A 16 4.59 -1.77 -5.45
C ILE A 16 3.73 -0.53 -5.68
N THR A 17 4.05 0.26 -6.71
CA THR A 17 3.30 1.48 -7.04
C THR A 17 1.83 1.17 -7.32
N ALA A 18 1.52 0.20 -8.18
CA ALA A 18 0.15 -0.18 -8.50
C ALA A 18 -0.62 -0.69 -7.28
N SER A 19 0.02 -1.45 -6.39
CA SER A 19 -0.59 -1.94 -5.15
C SER A 19 -1.00 -0.80 -4.22
N ILE A 20 -0.14 0.21 -4.08
CA ILE A 20 -0.44 1.40 -3.28
C ILE A 20 -1.54 2.23 -3.95
N LEU A 21 -1.45 2.48 -5.26
CA LEU A 21 -2.44 3.25 -6.02
C LEU A 21 -3.85 2.67 -5.92
N ILE A 22 -4.01 1.34 -6.01
CA ILE A 22 -5.31 0.69 -5.86
C ILE A 22 -5.87 0.95 -4.45
N THR A 23 -5.04 0.79 -3.42
CA THR A 23 -5.45 1.03 -2.04
C THR A 23 -5.83 2.50 -1.83
N GLU A 24 -5.03 3.46 -2.31
CA GLU A 24 -5.31 4.91 -2.23
C GLU A 24 -6.59 5.28 -2.97
N TYR A 25 -6.79 4.73 -4.16
CA TYR A 25 -7.97 5.00 -4.98
C TYR A 25 -9.26 4.67 -4.22
N TYR A 26 -9.33 3.50 -3.59
CA TYR A 26 -10.52 3.10 -2.84
C TYR A 26 -10.60 3.74 -1.46
N SER A 27 -9.47 4.04 -0.83
CA SER A 27 -9.41 4.74 0.46
C SER A 27 -10.04 6.13 0.41
N PHE A 28 -9.78 6.86 -0.66
CA PHE A 28 -10.23 8.24 -0.86
C PHE A 28 -11.28 8.37 -1.95
N TYR A 29 -12.04 7.32 -2.21
CA TYR A 29 -13.06 7.29 -3.27
C TYR A 29 -14.09 8.41 -3.14
N CYS A 30 -14.41 8.82 -1.91
CA CYS A 30 -15.38 9.86 -1.61
C CYS A 30 -14.78 11.29 -1.57
N THR A 31 -13.45 11.41 -1.62
CA THR A 31 -12.73 12.69 -1.57
C THR A 31 -11.78 12.83 -2.77
N PRO A 32 -12.30 13.16 -3.96
CA PRO A 32 -11.53 13.05 -5.21
C PRO A 32 -10.29 13.95 -5.27
N ASN A 33 -10.28 15.10 -4.60
CA ASN A 33 -9.11 15.98 -4.55
C ASN A 33 -7.95 15.35 -3.77
N VAL A 34 -8.25 14.73 -2.62
CA VAL A 34 -7.26 14.02 -1.79
C VAL A 34 -6.79 12.76 -2.50
N GLN A 35 -7.70 12.02 -3.13
CA GLN A 35 -7.41 10.86 -3.95
C GLN A 35 -6.39 11.20 -5.05
N MET A 36 -6.67 12.25 -5.85
CA MET A 36 -5.79 12.67 -6.94
C MET A 36 -4.42 13.09 -6.43
N PHE A 37 -4.36 13.82 -5.30
CA PHE A 37 -3.09 14.22 -4.68
C PHE A 37 -2.21 13.00 -4.37
N TYR A 38 -2.74 11.99 -3.66
CA TYR A 38 -1.97 10.78 -3.33
C TYR A 38 -1.60 9.98 -4.57
N ILE A 39 -2.51 9.79 -5.54
CA ILE A 39 -2.23 9.08 -6.80
C ILE A 39 -1.04 9.73 -7.53
N VAL A 40 -1.00 11.07 -7.63
CA VAL A 40 0.10 11.76 -8.30
C VAL A 40 1.42 11.59 -7.52
N VAL A 41 1.39 11.79 -6.20
CA VAL A 41 2.61 11.65 -5.36
C VAL A 41 3.16 10.23 -5.42
N THR A 42 2.32 9.22 -5.29
CA THR A 42 2.72 7.81 -5.36
C THR A 42 3.24 7.43 -6.75
N SER A 43 2.57 7.89 -7.81
CA SER A 43 3.03 7.66 -9.19
C SER A 43 4.43 8.26 -9.43
N LEU A 44 4.67 9.50 -9.00
CA LEU A 44 5.98 10.14 -9.11
C LEU A 44 7.05 9.42 -8.29
N SER A 45 6.71 8.99 -7.07
CA SER A 45 7.62 8.22 -6.22
C SER A 45 8.01 6.88 -6.84
N GLY A 46 7.08 6.20 -7.51
CA GLY A 46 7.31 4.95 -8.22
C GLY A 46 8.24 5.07 -9.43
N LEU A 47 8.34 6.26 -10.04
CA LEU A 47 9.27 6.49 -11.14
C LEU A 47 10.73 6.51 -10.68
N VAL A 48 11.02 6.85 -9.42
CA VAL A 48 12.40 6.97 -8.91
C VAL A 48 13.19 5.65 -9.06
N PRO A 49 12.74 4.50 -8.54
CA PRO A 49 13.47 3.25 -8.72
C PRO A 49 13.49 2.78 -10.18
N ILE A 50 12.48 3.12 -10.99
CA ILE A 50 12.49 2.84 -12.44
C ILE A 50 13.65 3.59 -13.10
N PHE A 51 13.79 4.90 -12.87
CA PHE A 51 14.91 5.67 -13.41
C PHE A 51 16.27 5.16 -12.90
N CYS A 52 16.36 4.81 -11.61
CA CYS A 52 17.59 4.25 -11.05
C CYS A 52 18.00 2.95 -11.73
N SER A 53 17.05 2.12 -12.18
CA SER A 53 17.31 0.81 -12.79
C SER A 53 18.02 0.88 -14.14
N PHE A 54 18.00 2.02 -14.83
CA PHE A 54 18.71 2.23 -16.09
C PHE A 54 20.22 2.49 -15.90
N TYR A 55 20.65 2.85 -14.69
CA TYR A 55 22.05 3.10 -14.41
C TYR A 55 22.81 1.81 -14.12
N SER A 56 24.00 1.67 -14.71
CA SER A 56 24.82 0.46 -14.60
C SER A 56 25.30 0.16 -13.17
N TRP A 57 25.46 1.17 -12.33
CA TRP A 57 25.88 1.02 -10.93
C TRP A 57 24.78 0.38 -10.08
N PHE A 58 23.51 0.59 -10.43
CA PHE A 58 22.36 0.13 -9.64
C PHE A 58 22.33 -1.39 -9.50
N ASP A 59 22.74 -2.16 -10.52
CA ASP A 59 22.76 -3.64 -10.47
C ASP A 59 24.02 -4.23 -9.84
N THR A 60 24.95 -3.42 -9.34
CA THR A 60 26.20 -3.91 -8.77
C THR A 60 26.01 -4.47 -7.36
N LYS A 61 26.90 -5.40 -6.94
CA LYS A 61 26.84 -6.06 -5.61
C LYS A 61 26.87 -5.05 -4.42
N PRO A 62 27.69 -3.97 -4.42
CA PRO A 62 27.70 -3.00 -3.34
C PRO A 62 26.35 -2.31 -3.11
N PHE A 63 25.55 -2.10 -4.16
CA PHE A 63 24.29 -1.38 -4.10
C PHE A 63 23.08 -2.27 -3.81
N ARG A 64 23.28 -3.56 -3.48
CA ARG A 64 22.18 -4.48 -3.18
C ARG A 64 21.29 -3.99 -2.03
N LEU A 65 21.89 -3.58 -0.91
CA LEU A 65 21.11 -3.08 0.24
C LEU A 65 20.44 -1.74 -0.07
N PHE A 66 21.08 -0.90 -0.89
CA PHE A 66 20.45 0.35 -1.36
C PHE A 66 19.19 0.07 -2.18
N ARG A 67 19.20 -0.91 -3.07
CA ARG A 67 17.99 -1.33 -3.81
C ARG A 67 16.88 -1.79 -2.87
N VAL A 68 17.20 -2.68 -1.92
CA VAL A 68 16.23 -3.17 -0.93
C VAL A 68 15.64 -1.98 -0.14
N PHE A 69 16.49 -1.07 0.32
CA PHE A 69 16.06 0.13 1.04
C PHE A 69 15.15 1.01 0.19
N LEU A 70 15.49 1.24 -1.08
CA LEU A 70 14.70 2.06 -2.00
C LEU A 70 13.30 1.49 -2.23
N PHE A 71 13.17 0.17 -2.41
CA PHE A 71 11.87 -0.49 -2.56
C PHE A 71 11.07 -0.51 -1.26
N ILE A 72 11.71 -0.69 -0.10
CA ILE A 72 11.05 -0.57 1.20
C ILE A 72 10.54 0.87 1.39
N LEU A 73 11.35 1.88 1.07
CA LEU A 73 10.95 3.28 1.18
C LEU A 73 9.73 3.59 0.30
N LEU A 74 9.72 3.07 -0.94
CA LEU A 74 8.56 3.17 -1.82
C LEU A 74 7.33 2.49 -1.19
N GLY A 75 7.47 1.28 -0.65
CA GLY A 75 6.37 0.59 0.05
C GLY A 75 5.87 1.35 1.28
N CYS A 76 6.78 1.96 2.04
CA CYS A 76 6.44 2.78 3.21
C CYS A 76 5.73 4.08 2.85
N SER A 77 5.79 4.55 1.58
CA SER A 77 5.05 5.76 1.18
C SER A 77 3.53 5.61 1.39
N GLY A 78 2.98 4.39 1.34
CA GLY A 78 1.59 4.09 1.66
C GLY A 78 1.19 4.34 3.12
N VAL A 79 2.15 4.56 4.03
CA VAL A 79 1.87 4.90 5.44
C VAL A 79 1.25 6.30 5.55
N PHE A 80 1.64 7.24 4.68
CA PHE A 80 1.10 8.60 4.71
C PHE A 80 -0.42 8.65 4.44
N PRO A 81 -0.94 8.08 3.34
CA PRO A 81 -2.39 8.00 3.12
C PRO A 81 -3.09 7.20 4.21
N LEU A 82 -2.47 6.14 4.75
CA LEU A 82 -3.03 5.36 5.85
C LEU A 82 -3.20 6.20 7.12
N THR A 83 -2.19 6.97 7.52
CA THR A 83 -2.28 7.86 8.69
C THR A 83 -3.33 8.95 8.49
N HIS A 84 -3.44 9.50 7.29
CA HIS A 84 -4.49 10.46 6.94
C HIS A 84 -5.89 9.85 7.06
N MET A 85 -6.10 8.62 6.57
CA MET A 85 -7.36 7.89 6.76
C MET A 85 -7.69 7.67 8.25
N ILE A 86 -6.69 7.29 9.07
CA ILE A 86 -6.90 7.08 10.51
C ILE A 86 -7.35 8.39 11.16
N HIS A 87 -6.78 9.50 10.75
CA HIS A 87 -7.14 10.82 11.27
C HIS A 87 -8.56 11.24 10.90
N LEU A 88 -9.00 10.93 9.67
CA LEU A 88 -10.34 11.29 9.19
C LEU A 88 -11.44 10.35 9.72
N HIS A 89 -11.20 9.04 9.76
CA HIS A 89 -12.26 8.04 9.99
C HIS A 89 -12.08 7.22 11.26
N GLY A 90 -10.98 7.43 11.98
CA GLY A 90 -10.63 6.67 13.18
C GLY A 90 -10.09 5.27 12.90
N ILE A 91 -9.32 4.76 13.86
CA ILE A 91 -8.54 3.52 13.70
C ILE A 91 -9.40 2.27 13.49
N LYS A 92 -10.57 2.18 14.10
CA LYS A 92 -11.45 1.00 13.98
C LYS A 92 -11.99 0.83 12.56
N HIS A 93 -12.37 1.94 11.93
CA HIS A 93 -12.88 1.93 10.55
C HIS A 93 -11.76 1.58 9.57
N VAL A 94 -10.60 2.22 9.72
CA VAL A 94 -9.43 1.97 8.87
C VAL A 94 -8.92 0.55 9.02
N TRP A 95 -8.92 -0.03 10.22
CA TRP A 95 -8.54 -1.43 10.44
C TRP A 95 -9.42 -2.40 9.65
N SER A 96 -10.73 -2.21 9.69
CA SER A 96 -11.68 -3.02 8.90
C SER A 96 -11.40 -2.91 7.40
N PHE A 97 -11.00 -1.71 6.93
CA PHE A 97 -10.66 -1.47 5.52
C PHE A 97 -9.32 -2.09 5.13
N VAL A 98 -8.28 -1.96 5.96
CA VAL A 98 -6.91 -2.38 5.62
C VAL A 98 -6.67 -3.87 5.87
N SER A 99 -7.45 -4.50 6.76
CA SER A 99 -7.25 -5.91 7.12
C SER A 99 -7.11 -6.90 5.95
N PRO A 100 -7.82 -6.75 4.80
CA PRO A 100 -7.64 -7.64 3.66
C PRO A 100 -6.26 -7.51 2.97
N VAL A 101 -5.58 -6.37 3.14
CA VAL A 101 -4.26 -6.13 2.52
C VAL A 101 -3.12 -6.72 3.35
N ILE A 102 -3.35 -7.03 4.63
CA ILE A 102 -2.29 -7.49 5.54
C ILE A 102 -1.63 -8.77 5.04
N SER A 103 -2.40 -9.72 4.50
CA SER A 103 -1.85 -10.98 3.96
C SER A 103 -0.87 -10.73 2.82
N SER A 104 -1.16 -9.80 1.92
CA SER A 104 -0.25 -9.42 0.84
C SER A 104 1.02 -8.75 1.35
N ILE A 105 0.90 -7.85 2.35
CA ILE A 105 2.06 -7.20 2.98
C ILE A 105 2.97 -8.23 3.64
N VAL A 106 2.41 -9.18 4.39
CA VAL A 106 3.18 -10.26 5.02
C VAL A 106 3.92 -11.10 3.98
N ALA A 107 3.28 -11.45 2.87
CA ALA A 107 3.92 -12.19 1.77
C ALA A 107 5.09 -11.40 1.18
N TYR A 108 4.93 -10.11 0.87
CA TYR A 108 5.99 -9.27 0.33
C TYR A 108 7.16 -9.10 1.31
N LEU A 109 6.88 -8.82 2.59
CA LEU A 109 7.92 -8.66 3.61
C LEU A 109 8.69 -9.96 3.85
N THR A 110 8.01 -11.11 3.82
CA THR A 110 8.66 -12.43 3.90
C THR A 110 9.62 -12.62 2.73
N GLY A 111 9.20 -12.30 1.52
CA GLY A 111 10.05 -12.36 0.33
C GLY A 111 11.27 -11.43 0.44
N VAL A 112 11.07 -10.18 0.86
CA VAL A 112 12.18 -9.22 1.09
C VAL A 112 13.17 -9.76 2.12
N TRP A 113 12.69 -10.34 3.21
CA TRP A 113 13.54 -10.95 4.23
C TRP A 113 14.37 -12.10 3.68
N ILE A 114 13.75 -13.03 2.91
CA ILE A 114 14.43 -14.15 2.24
C ILE A 114 15.53 -13.62 1.31
N TYR A 115 15.19 -12.64 0.47
CA TYR A 115 16.11 -12.04 -0.50
C TYR A 115 17.27 -11.30 0.19
N ALA A 116 17.00 -10.47 1.20
CA ALA A 116 18.00 -9.69 1.90
C ALA A 116 19.01 -10.59 2.64
N ASN A 117 18.53 -11.66 3.29
CA ASN A 117 19.35 -12.61 4.04
C ASN A 117 20.00 -13.69 3.17
N ARG A 118 19.72 -13.74 1.86
CA ARG A 118 20.19 -14.80 0.95
C ARG A 118 19.87 -16.20 1.49
N PHE A 119 18.64 -16.39 1.94
CA PHE A 119 18.18 -17.69 2.41
C PHE A 119 17.56 -18.47 1.23
N PRO A 120 17.88 -19.76 1.00
CA PRO A 120 18.67 -20.68 1.87
C PRO A 120 20.17 -20.75 1.55
N GLU A 121 20.66 -20.17 0.44
CA GLU A 121 22.02 -20.37 -0.06
C GLU A 121 23.12 -19.90 0.91
N ARG A 122 22.83 -18.92 1.79
CA ARG A 122 23.77 -18.47 2.83
C ARG A 122 24.01 -19.57 3.87
N LYS A 123 22.98 -20.39 4.20
CA LYS A 123 23.07 -21.41 5.24
C LYS A 123 23.54 -22.77 4.69
N TRP A 124 23.18 -23.09 3.45
CA TRP A 124 23.49 -24.33 2.76
C TRP A 124 24.01 -24.07 1.34
N PRO A 125 25.28 -23.62 1.18
CA PRO A 125 25.85 -23.32 -0.11
C PRO A 125 25.88 -24.55 -1.03
N GLY A 126 25.41 -24.41 -2.27
CA GLY A 126 25.46 -25.46 -3.30
C GLY A 126 24.42 -26.59 -3.16
N MET A 127 23.72 -26.71 -2.02
CA MET A 127 22.78 -27.82 -1.80
C MET A 127 21.54 -27.73 -2.68
N TRP A 128 21.05 -26.53 -2.95
CA TRP A 128 19.79 -26.27 -3.67
C TRP A 128 20.00 -25.78 -5.09
N ASP A 129 21.25 -25.58 -5.55
CA ASP A 129 21.57 -25.05 -6.88
C ASP A 129 21.05 -25.93 -8.02
N ARG A 130 21.02 -27.26 -7.83
CA ARG A 130 20.50 -28.22 -8.82
C ARG A 130 18.99 -28.10 -9.05
N VAL A 131 18.25 -27.61 -8.05
CA VAL A 131 16.78 -27.48 -8.12
C VAL A 131 16.35 -26.04 -8.39
N GLY A 132 17.33 -25.12 -8.49
CA GLY A 132 17.05 -23.69 -8.74
C GLY A 132 16.39 -22.97 -7.56
N ILE A 133 16.46 -23.54 -6.33
CA ILE A 133 15.89 -22.94 -5.13
C ILE A 133 16.95 -22.04 -4.50
N HIS A 134 16.86 -20.74 -4.81
CA HIS A 134 17.69 -19.69 -4.22
C HIS A 134 16.84 -18.49 -3.79
N SER A 135 17.42 -17.60 -3.02
CA SER A 135 16.69 -16.47 -2.43
C SER A 135 15.92 -15.65 -3.45
N HIS A 136 16.44 -15.50 -4.66
CA HIS A 136 15.77 -14.76 -5.74
C HIS A 136 14.54 -15.49 -6.26
N SER A 137 14.58 -16.80 -6.49
CA SER A 137 13.41 -17.57 -6.93
C SER A 137 12.33 -17.64 -5.84
N LEU A 138 12.72 -17.81 -4.58
CA LEU A 138 11.78 -17.78 -3.45
C LEU A 138 11.13 -16.39 -3.29
N TRP A 139 11.89 -15.33 -3.54
CA TRP A 139 11.36 -13.98 -3.58
C TRP A 139 10.21 -13.88 -4.60
N HIS A 140 10.39 -14.35 -5.83
CA HIS A 140 9.33 -14.32 -6.84
C HIS A 140 8.11 -15.16 -6.45
N VAL A 141 8.28 -16.29 -5.76
CA VAL A 141 7.14 -17.06 -5.22
C VAL A 141 6.35 -16.24 -4.22
N CYS A 142 7.04 -15.59 -3.27
CA CYS A 142 6.38 -14.69 -2.31
C CYS A 142 5.67 -13.52 -3.00
N VAL A 143 6.27 -12.97 -4.07
CA VAL A 143 5.66 -11.91 -4.89
C VAL A 143 4.37 -12.40 -5.54
N CYS A 144 4.36 -13.60 -6.14
CA CYS A 144 3.14 -14.18 -6.72
C CYS A 144 2.03 -14.37 -5.69
N ILE A 145 2.38 -14.86 -4.50
CA ILE A 145 1.41 -14.98 -3.38
C ILE A 145 0.90 -13.59 -2.99
N GLY A 146 1.79 -12.61 -2.85
CA GLY A 146 1.42 -11.24 -2.51
C GLY A 146 0.50 -10.59 -3.53
N ILE A 147 0.75 -10.79 -4.83
CA ILE A 147 -0.11 -10.31 -5.93
C ILE A 147 -1.51 -10.94 -5.81
N TYR A 148 -1.59 -12.24 -5.61
CA TYR A 148 -2.86 -12.94 -5.48
C TYR A 148 -3.70 -12.43 -4.29
N GLU A 149 -3.07 -12.29 -3.12
CA GLU A 149 -3.74 -11.77 -1.93
C GLU A 149 -4.16 -10.30 -2.10
N HIS A 150 -3.31 -9.49 -2.74
CA HIS A 150 -3.64 -8.09 -3.04
C HIS A 150 -4.79 -7.96 -4.06
N TYR A 151 -4.83 -8.83 -5.05
CA TYR A 151 -5.95 -8.91 -6.00
C TYR A 151 -7.26 -9.23 -5.29
N ARG A 152 -7.27 -10.19 -4.36
CA ARG A 152 -8.45 -10.50 -3.53
C ARG A 152 -8.91 -9.29 -2.69
N ALA A 153 -7.95 -8.58 -2.09
CA ALA A 153 -8.24 -7.35 -1.36
C ALA A 153 -8.83 -6.27 -2.28
N SER A 154 -8.33 -6.14 -3.51
CA SER A 154 -8.83 -5.17 -4.49
C SER A 154 -10.27 -5.46 -4.92
N LEU A 155 -10.65 -6.73 -5.07
CA LEU A 155 -12.04 -7.12 -5.33
C LEU A 155 -12.95 -6.76 -4.14
N TRP A 156 -12.48 -6.98 -2.93
CA TRP A 156 -13.21 -6.62 -1.71
C TRP A 156 -13.42 -5.09 -1.61
N PHE A 157 -12.43 -4.27 -1.98
CA PHE A 157 -12.55 -2.82 -2.06
C PHE A 157 -13.56 -2.39 -3.12
N TYR A 158 -13.49 -3.00 -4.30
CA TYR A 158 -14.42 -2.71 -5.39
C TYR A 158 -15.88 -2.95 -5.00
N GLU A 159 -16.17 -4.07 -4.34
CA GLU A 159 -17.52 -4.39 -3.89
C GLU A 159 -18.06 -3.40 -2.86
N ARG A 160 -17.18 -2.85 -2.02
CA ARG A 160 -17.55 -1.95 -0.90
C ARG A 160 -17.36 -0.46 -1.18
N ARG A 161 -16.93 -0.09 -2.38
CA ARG A 161 -16.55 1.30 -2.71
C ARG A 161 -17.63 2.35 -2.43
N HIS A 162 -18.91 1.98 -2.54
CA HIS A 162 -20.03 2.91 -2.33
C HIS A 162 -20.50 2.99 -0.87
N HIS A 163 -20.20 1.99 -0.06
CA HIS A 163 -20.65 1.96 1.33
C HIS A 163 -20.00 3.09 2.17
N GLY A 164 -18.75 3.40 1.93
CA GLY A 164 -18.04 4.49 2.62
C GLY A 164 -18.65 5.87 2.35
N CYS A 165 -18.99 6.16 1.08
CA CYS A 165 -19.58 7.45 0.70
C CYS A 165 -20.99 7.62 1.27
N MET A 166 -21.81 6.56 1.26
CA MET A 166 -23.14 6.62 1.85
C MET A 166 -23.10 6.85 3.35
N MET A 167 -22.14 6.25 4.05
CA MET A 167 -21.97 6.44 5.49
C MET A 167 -21.58 7.88 5.82
N GLN A 168 -20.67 8.49 5.08
CA GLN A 168 -20.30 9.90 5.25
C GLN A 168 -21.49 10.86 5.02
N LEU A 169 -22.26 10.65 3.97
CA LEU A 169 -23.47 11.43 3.71
C LEU A 169 -24.54 11.28 4.80
N TRP A 170 -24.62 10.11 5.43
CA TRP A 170 -25.51 9.86 6.57
C TRP A 170 -25.02 10.60 7.83
N GLU A 171 -23.73 10.53 8.14
CA GLU A 171 -23.13 11.22 9.29
C GLU A 171 -23.26 12.75 9.14
N GLU A 172 -23.02 13.30 7.96
CA GLU A 172 -23.28 14.73 7.66
C GLU A 172 -24.75 15.10 7.86
N ARG A 173 -25.70 14.28 7.38
CA ARG A 173 -27.13 14.55 7.59
C ARG A 173 -27.52 14.49 9.05
N ILE A 174 -27.07 13.49 9.79
CA ILE A 174 -27.36 13.37 11.22
C ILE A 174 -26.71 14.53 11.99
N GLY A 175 -25.49 14.92 11.65
CA GLY A 175 -24.81 16.08 12.24
C GLY A 175 -25.56 17.40 11.99
N LEU A 176 -26.09 17.60 10.77
CA LEU A 176 -26.91 18.75 10.42
C LEU A 176 -28.26 18.75 11.16
N ILE A 177 -28.90 17.60 11.32
CA ILE A 177 -30.18 17.46 12.06
C ILE A 177 -29.93 17.62 13.57
N GLY A 178 -28.86 17.03 14.11
CA GLY A 178 -28.47 17.16 15.51
C GLY A 178 -28.07 18.60 15.89
N GLY A 179 -27.37 19.31 14.97
CA GLY A 179 -26.99 20.72 15.17
C GLY A 179 -28.19 21.69 15.20
N THR A 180 -29.24 21.39 14.45
CA THR A 180 -30.46 22.23 14.44
C THR A 180 -31.33 22.00 15.68
N HIS A 181 -31.37 20.79 16.24
CA HIS A 181 -32.11 20.52 17.48
C HIS A 181 -31.46 21.11 18.72
N THR A 182 -30.12 21.10 18.82
CA THR A 182 -29.40 21.69 19.96
C THR A 182 -29.52 23.22 20.00
N THR A 183 -29.53 23.87 18.81
CA THR A 183 -29.69 25.35 18.74
C THR A 183 -31.12 25.81 19.05
N GLN A 184 -32.13 25.03 18.73
CA GLN A 184 -33.52 25.38 19.07
C GLN A 184 -33.83 25.16 20.56
N THR A 185 -33.29 24.09 21.18
CA THR A 185 -33.48 23.83 22.62
C THR A 185 -32.80 24.89 23.50
N VAL A 186 -31.64 25.38 23.11
CA VAL A 186 -30.93 26.42 23.85
C VAL A 186 -31.62 27.78 23.69
N LYS A 187 -32.20 28.09 22.49
CA LYS A 187 -32.97 29.34 22.31
C LYS A 187 -34.30 29.35 23.07
N SER A 188 -35.00 28.20 23.19
CA SER A 188 -36.24 28.13 23.97
C SER A 188 -36.03 28.21 25.47
N LEU A 189 -34.89 27.75 25.99
CA LEU A 189 -34.52 27.89 27.39
C LEU A 189 -34.11 29.34 27.78
N HIS A 190 -33.57 30.13 26.85
CA HIS A 190 -33.23 31.54 27.10
C HIS A 190 -34.42 32.50 26.97
N LEU A 191 -35.54 32.05 26.45
CA LEU A 191 -36.80 32.86 26.34
C LEU A 191 -37.77 32.61 27.49
N MET A 192 -37.47 31.62 28.39
CA MET A 192 -38.26 31.29 29.58
C MET A 192 -37.56 31.65 30.90
N ALA A 193 -36.37 32.30 30.86
CA ALA A 193 -35.68 32.86 31.97
C ALA A 193 -35.65 34.39 31.88
#